data_40eeb0327e40f0c523c0c8e76d706090
#
_entry.id   40eeb0327e40f0c523c0c8e76d706090
#
_cell.length_a   1.000
_cell.length_b   1.000
_cell.length_c   1.000
_cell.angle_alpha   90.00
_cell.angle_beta   90.00
_cell.angle_gamma   90.00
#
_symmetry.space_group_name_H-M   'P 1'
#
loop_
_entity.id
_entity.type
_entity.pdbx_description
1 polymer ?
#
loop_
_entity_poly.entity_id
_entity_poly.type
_entity_poly.pdbx_seq_one_letter_code
_entity_poly.pdbx_strand_id
1 'polypeptide(L)'
;MKLNKILNIGKLSILALSFALLTGCFDNDEDYGLDTDKVIATVFDFTGPSLVSLDETGMFSVTPRAGSTFAWSVNGGDLIPMADTDTKVNVLFNVGGTSTVSVTETTAGGMVSETETMQVTVLQLCTFSIDMRDSYGDGWNGASVVVSFTGAVDIPSVEFALTGSAAVETFSAPAGFEMSVTFNSGAWDSEISYAIFDNATASGAPLFFDLPSPTIGTAFTLSLIHI
;
A
#
# COMPACT_ATOMS: atom_id res chain seq x y z
N MET A 1 -12.89 -62.95 65.70
CA MET A 1 -12.56 -63.01 64.28
C MET A 1 -13.82 -62.86 63.44
N LYS A 2 -14.30 -61.67 63.26
CA LYS A 2 -15.42 -61.29 62.37
C LYS A 2 -15.38 -59.73 62.18
N LEU A 3 -14.59 -59.26 61.26
CA LEU A 3 -14.59 -57.83 60.93
C LEU A 3 -14.14 -57.67 59.46
N ASN A 4 -14.90 -58.11 58.51
CA ASN A 4 -14.63 -57.85 57.07
C ASN A 4 -15.86 -58.09 56.19
N LYS A 5 -17.04 -57.61 56.57
CA LYS A 5 -18.21 -57.75 55.70
C LYS A 5 -19.12 -56.51 55.60
N ILE A 6 -18.63 -55.35 56.04
CA ILE A 6 -19.46 -54.11 56.02
C ILE A 6 -18.92 -53.02 55.04
N LEU A 7 -17.83 -53.31 54.31
CA LEU A 7 -17.20 -52.25 53.48
C LEU A 7 -17.49 -52.32 51.99
N ASN A 8 -18.48 -53.09 51.53
CA ASN A 8 -18.75 -53.27 50.10
C ASN A 8 -20.13 -52.78 49.63
N ILE A 9 -20.95 -52.23 50.52
CA ILE A 9 -22.27 -51.69 50.08
C ILE A 9 -22.25 -50.18 49.84
N GLY A 10 -21.28 -49.48 50.41
CA GLY A 10 -21.18 -47.99 50.22
C GLY A 10 -20.56 -47.50 48.89
N LYS A 11 -19.86 -48.41 48.19
CA LYS A 11 -19.20 -47.96 46.89
C LYS A 11 -20.06 -48.17 45.66
N LEU A 12 -21.13 -48.95 45.73
CA LEU A 12 -22.00 -49.18 44.56
C LEU A 12 -23.11 -48.15 44.44
N SER A 13 -23.49 -47.48 45.52
CA SER A 13 -24.54 -46.48 45.54
C SER A 13 -24.07 -45.09 45.05
N ILE A 14 -22.76 -44.81 45.17
CA ILE A 14 -22.21 -43.51 44.72
C ILE A 14 -21.96 -43.51 43.20
N LEU A 15 -21.72 -44.68 42.62
CA LEU A 15 -21.50 -44.78 41.16
C LEU A 15 -22.81 -44.73 40.36
N ALA A 16 -23.93 -45.18 40.96
CA ALA A 16 -25.25 -45.09 40.29
C ALA A 16 -25.87 -43.70 40.36
N LEU A 17 -25.50 -42.88 41.36
CA LEU A 17 -26.03 -41.52 41.49
C LEU A 17 -25.27 -40.50 40.60
N SER A 18 -24.02 -40.77 40.25
CA SER A 18 -23.25 -39.91 39.33
C SER A 18 -23.61 -40.14 37.87
N PHE A 19 -24.21 -41.27 37.50
CA PHE A 19 -24.63 -41.56 36.12
C PHE A 19 -26.03 -41.00 35.79
N ALA A 20 -26.87 -40.82 36.80
CA ALA A 20 -28.23 -40.26 36.62
C ALA A 20 -28.22 -38.70 36.46
N LEU A 21 -27.10 -38.03 36.81
CA LEU A 21 -26.98 -36.59 36.67
C LEU A 21 -26.37 -36.16 35.32
N LEU A 22 -25.93 -37.11 34.49
CA LEU A 22 -25.35 -36.82 33.18
C LEU A 22 -26.34 -37.03 32.00
N THR A 23 -27.54 -37.58 32.28
CA THR A 23 -28.55 -37.75 31.22
C THR A 23 -29.58 -36.63 31.15
N GLY A 24 -29.44 -35.60 31.97
CA GLY A 24 -30.35 -34.46 31.99
C GLY A 24 -29.93 -33.23 31.16
N CYS A 25 -28.81 -33.31 30.42
CA CYS A 25 -28.31 -32.17 29.64
C CYS A 25 -28.39 -32.34 28.11
N PHE A 26 -29.12 -33.35 27.63
CA PHE A 26 -29.14 -33.65 26.21
C PHE A 26 -30.56 -33.66 25.57
N ASP A 27 -31.56 -33.11 26.24
CA ASP A 27 -32.88 -33.00 25.68
C ASP A 27 -33.34 -31.54 25.67
N ASN A 28 -32.60 -30.73 24.98
CA ASN A 28 -33.08 -29.50 24.39
C ASN A 28 -32.60 -29.51 22.96
N ASP A 29 -33.41 -30.04 22.07
CA ASP A 29 -33.38 -29.73 20.64
C ASP A 29 -33.79 -28.24 20.40
N GLU A 30 -33.31 -27.33 21.26
CA GLU A 30 -33.25 -25.97 20.87
C GLU A 30 -32.02 -25.87 19.98
N ASP A 31 -32.27 -25.85 18.70
CA ASP A 31 -31.35 -25.48 17.67
C ASP A 31 -30.78 -24.09 18.05
N TYR A 32 -29.67 -24.09 18.78
CA TYR A 32 -28.83 -22.89 18.95
C TYR A 32 -28.11 -22.57 17.64
N GLY A 33 -28.67 -22.93 16.51
CA GLY A 33 -28.27 -22.45 15.21
C GLY A 33 -28.24 -20.94 15.29
N LEU A 34 -27.08 -20.38 15.00
CA LEU A 34 -26.96 -18.96 14.80
C LEU A 34 -28.08 -18.57 13.84
N ASP A 35 -29.02 -17.73 14.30
CA ASP A 35 -30.05 -17.16 13.47
C ASP A 35 -29.34 -16.31 12.40
N THR A 36 -29.00 -16.97 11.29
CA THR A 36 -28.24 -16.35 10.20
C THR A 36 -28.94 -15.15 9.62
N ASP A 37 -30.27 -15.07 9.81
CA ASP A 37 -31.11 -13.97 9.36
C ASP A 37 -30.89 -12.70 10.22
N LYS A 38 -30.26 -12.83 11.40
CA LYS A 38 -29.97 -11.74 12.31
C LYS A 38 -28.49 -11.35 12.37
N VAL A 39 -27.65 -12.01 11.61
CA VAL A 39 -26.22 -11.63 11.53
C VAL A 39 -26.11 -10.30 10.79
N ILE A 40 -25.67 -9.27 11.51
CA ILE A 40 -25.43 -7.95 10.91
C ILE A 40 -24.28 -8.06 9.90
N ALA A 41 -24.53 -7.62 8.68
CA ALA A 41 -23.52 -7.53 7.65
C ALA A 41 -22.53 -6.38 8.00
N THR A 42 -21.25 -6.67 8.03
CA THR A 42 -20.17 -5.71 8.33
C THR A 42 -18.89 -6.18 7.68
N VAL A 43 -18.28 -5.35 6.85
CA VAL A 43 -16.98 -5.63 6.27
C VAL A 43 -15.90 -5.49 7.34
N PHE A 44 -15.05 -6.50 7.50
CA PHE A 44 -13.95 -6.49 8.46
C PHE A 44 -12.60 -6.48 7.73
N ASP A 45 -11.65 -5.71 8.30
CA ASP A 45 -10.24 -5.66 7.88
C ASP A 45 -10.08 -5.40 6.37
N PHE A 46 -10.81 -4.41 5.85
CA PHE A 46 -10.59 -3.97 4.48
C PHE A 46 -9.18 -3.40 4.33
N THR A 47 -8.33 -4.09 3.59
CA THR A 47 -6.90 -3.75 3.41
C THR A 47 -6.51 -3.75 1.96
N GLY A 48 -5.51 -2.92 1.62
CA GLY A 48 -4.95 -2.78 0.29
C GLY A 48 -3.90 -1.67 0.24
N PRO A 49 -3.24 -1.44 -0.90
CA PRO A 49 -2.32 -0.33 -1.07
C PRO A 49 -3.08 1.01 -1.09
N SER A 50 -2.52 2.03 -0.46
CA SER A 50 -3.02 3.42 -0.54
C SER A 50 -2.33 4.23 -1.64
N LEU A 51 -1.24 3.68 -2.22
CA LEU A 51 -0.41 4.29 -3.25
C LEU A 51 0.02 3.22 -4.25
N VAL A 52 -0.14 3.49 -5.54
CA VAL A 52 0.30 2.64 -6.66
C VAL A 52 0.76 3.51 -7.82
N SER A 53 1.53 2.95 -8.75
CA SER A 53 1.84 3.60 -10.01
C SER A 53 0.73 3.34 -11.05
N LEU A 54 0.62 4.20 -12.03
CA LEU A 54 -0.24 3.98 -13.19
C LEU A 54 0.14 2.66 -13.87
N ASP A 55 -0.85 1.90 -14.33
CA ASP A 55 -0.74 0.57 -14.93
C ASP A 55 -0.23 -0.53 -13.99
N GLU A 56 -0.11 -0.26 -12.70
CA GLU A 56 0.17 -1.29 -11.70
C GLU A 56 -1.12 -1.94 -11.15
N THR A 57 -0.94 -3.15 -10.62
CA THR A 57 -2.01 -3.92 -10.00
C THR A 57 -1.85 -3.93 -8.48
N GLY A 58 -2.89 -3.50 -7.77
CA GLY A 58 -2.99 -3.60 -6.31
C GLY A 58 -3.92 -4.73 -5.88
N MET A 59 -3.56 -5.46 -4.83
CA MET A 59 -4.42 -6.49 -4.23
C MET A 59 -5.15 -5.93 -3.01
N PHE A 60 -6.47 -6.12 -2.98
CA PHE A 60 -7.35 -5.77 -1.87
C PHE A 60 -7.94 -7.01 -1.24
N SER A 61 -8.17 -6.96 0.07
CA SER A 61 -8.72 -8.10 0.80
C SER A 61 -9.57 -7.66 1.99
N VAL A 62 -10.49 -8.54 2.36
CA VAL A 62 -11.30 -8.46 3.58
C VAL A 62 -11.19 -9.75 4.37
N THR A 63 -11.50 -9.70 5.67
CA THR A 63 -11.59 -10.92 6.47
C THR A 63 -12.77 -11.76 6.03
N PRO A 64 -12.58 -13.05 5.67
CA PRO A 64 -13.66 -13.95 5.28
C PRO A 64 -14.63 -14.22 6.43
N ARG A 65 -15.89 -14.38 6.11
CA ARG A 65 -16.97 -14.73 7.04
C ARG A 65 -17.76 -15.91 6.49
N ALA A 66 -18.03 -16.89 7.34
CA ALA A 66 -18.71 -18.11 6.92
C ALA A 66 -20.09 -17.80 6.31
N GLY A 67 -20.29 -18.26 5.08
CA GLY A 67 -21.54 -18.09 4.34
C GLY A 67 -21.81 -16.70 3.77
N SER A 68 -20.92 -15.74 3.98
CA SER A 68 -20.99 -14.41 3.34
C SER A 68 -20.35 -14.41 1.96
N THR A 69 -20.80 -13.48 1.12
CA THR A 69 -20.23 -13.14 -0.18
C THR A 69 -19.85 -11.66 -0.22
N PHE A 70 -18.85 -11.30 -1.04
CA PHE A 70 -18.35 -9.94 -1.15
C PHE A 70 -18.48 -9.44 -2.59
N ALA A 71 -19.01 -8.21 -2.74
CA ALA A 71 -19.10 -7.53 -4.02
C ALA A 71 -18.15 -6.32 -4.04
N TRP A 72 -17.30 -6.28 -5.05
CA TRP A 72 -16.28 -5.25 -5.24
C TRP A 72 -16.64 -4.29 -6.36
N SER A 73 -16.26 -3.04 -6.21
CA SER A 73 -16.30 -2.05 -7.28
C SER A 73 -15.10 -1.12 -7.20
N VAL A 74 -14.74 -0.53 -8.34
CA VAL A 74 -13.65 0.46 -8.43
C VAL A 74 -14.07 1.61 -9.33
N ASN A 75 -13.64 2.81 -8.96
CA ASN A 75 -13.68 3.98 -9.83
C ASN A 75 -12.22 4.38 -10.13
N GLY A 76 -11.84 4.40 -11.40
CA GLY A 76 -10.47 4.73 -11.84
C GLY A 76 -9.56 3.51 -12.01
N GLY A 77 -10.13 2.35 -12.36
CA GLY A 77 -9.40 1.12 -12.63
C GLY A 77 -10.30 0.00 -13.09
N ASP A 78 -9.71 -1.17 -13.32
CA ASP A 78 -10.40 -2.39 -13.72
C ASP A 78 -10.27 -3.47 -12.64
N LEU A 79 -11.40 -4.08 -12.27
CA LEU A 79 -11.42 -5.24 -11.37
C LEU A 79 -10.91 -6.48 -12.09
N ILE A 80 -10.00 -7.19 -11.45
CA ILE A 80 -9.50 -8.50 -11.88
C ILE A 80 -9.90 -9.52 -10.80
N PRO A 81 -11.08 -10.17 -10.94
CA PRO A 81 -11.57 -11.14 -9.97
C PRO A 81 -10.60 -12.31 -9.82
N MET A 82 -10.48 -12.82 -8.60
CA MET A 82 -9.73 -14.04 -8.33
C MET A 82 -10.63 -15.27 -8.44
N ALA A 83 -10.16 -16.34 -9.10
CA ALA A 83 -10.98 -17.49 -9.47
C ALA A 83 -11.57 -18.26 -8.28
N ASP A 84 -10.87 -18.27 -7.14
CA ASP A 84 -11.18 -19.16 -6.01
C ASP A 84 -11.72 -18.42 -4.78
N THR A 85 -11.93 -17.09 -4.86
CA THR A 85 -12.37 -16.31 -3.70
C THR A 85 -12.97 -14.97 -4.10
N ASP A 86 -13.99 -14.54 -3.37
CA ASP A 86 -14.56 -13.19 -3.42
C ASP A 86 -14.07 -12.29 -2.28
N THR A 87 -13.30 -12.84 -1.32
CA THR A 87 -12.70 -12.07 -0.22
C THR A 87 -11.47 -11.28 -0.62
N LYS A 88 -11.00 -11.46 -1.86
CA LYS A 88 -9.85 -10.75 -2.44
C LYS A 88 -10.13 -10.37 -3.88
N VAL A 89 -9.57 -9.25 -4.29
CA VAL A 89 -9.61 -8.78 -5.67
C VAL A 89 -8.29 -8.11 -6.03
N ASN A 90 -7.86 -8.26 -7.28
CA ASN A 90 -6.83 -7.41 -7.85
C ASN A 90 -7.51 -6.26 -8.61
N VAL A 91 -6.90 -5.08 -8.57
CA VAL A 91 -7.34 -3.90 -9.31
C VAL A 91 -6.17 -3.40 -10.15
N LEU A 92 -6.36 -3.33 -11.47
CA LEU A 92 -5.45 -2.65 -12.38
C LEU A 92 -5.81 -1.15 -12.40
N PHE A 93 -4.88 -0.29 -12.00
CA PHE A 93 -5.10 1.16 -11.98
C PHE A 93 -4.63 1.79 -13.28
N ASN A 94 -5.55 2.09 -14.18
CA ASN A 94 -5.28 2.62 -15.52
C ASN A 94 -5.67 4.10 -15.70
N VAL A 95 -6.01 4.78 -14.59
CA VAL A 95 -6.31 6.22 -14.55
C VAL A 95 -5.53 6.86 -13.42
N GLY A 96 -4.68 7.83 -13.75
CA GLY A 96 -3.91 8.58 -12.76
C GLY A 96 -4.79 9.48 -11.88
N GLY A 97 -4.32 9.78 -10.67
CA GLY A 97 -5.02 10.60 -9.69
C GLY A 97 -5.59 9.79 -8.53
N THR A 98 -6.80 10.10 -8.05
CA THR A 98 -7.44 9.39 -6.93
C THR A 98 -8.45 8.38 -7.45
N SER A 99 -8.23 7.12 -7.14
CA SER A 99 -9.17 6.01 -7.35
C SER A 99 -9.85 5.64 -6.03
N THR A 100 -11.04 5.06 -6.13
CA THR A 100 -11.78 4.55 -4.96
C THR A 100 -12.12 3.08 -5.18
N VAL A 101 -11.65 2.21 -4.30
CA VAL A 101 -12.04 0.80 -4.25
C VAL A 101 -13.09 0.63 -3.17
N SER A 102 -14.16 -0.09 -3.48
CA SER A 102 -15.31 -0.27 -2.59
C SER A 102 -15.69 -1.73 -2.48
N VAL A 103 -16.21 -2.11 -1.31
CA VAL A 103 -16.64 -3.48 -1.03
C VAL A 103 -17.92 -3.48 -0.17
N THR A 104 -18.80 -4.43 -0.41
CA THR A 104 -19.98 -4.74 0.41
C THR A 104 -20.00 -6.22 0.75
N GLU A 105 -20.46 -6.57 1.95
CA GLU A 105 -20.74 -7.93 2.37
C GLU A 105 -22.23 -8.24 2.21
N THR A 106 -22.56 -9.44 1.73
CA THR A 106 -23.90 -10.05 1.84
C THR A 106 -23.78 -11.29 2.70
N THR A 107 -24.44 -11.31 3.85
CA THR A 107 -24.45 -12.46 4.76
C THR A 107 -25.23 -13.65 4.20
N ALA A 108 -25.06 -14.84 4.80
CA ALA A 108 -25.83 -16.04 4.44
C ALA A 108 -27.36 -15.82 4.55
N GLY A 109 -27.81 -14.95 5.46
CA GLY A 109 -29.22 -14.55 5.63
C GLY A 109 -29.69 -13.45 4.66
N GLY A 110 -28.82 -12.99 3.73
CA GLY A 110 -29.16 -11.98 2.74
C GLY A 110 -29.08 -10.52 3.21
N MET A 111 -28.55 -10.27 4.43
CA MET A 111 -28.29 -8.92 4.91
C MET A 111 -27.10 -8.32 4.16
N VAL A 112 -27.23 -7.08 3.70
CA VAL A 112 -26.15 -6.34 3.00
C VAL A 112 -25.58 -5.28 3.91
N SER A 113 -24.25 -5.16 3.94
CA SER A 113 -23.52 -4.14 4.72
C SER A 113 -23.63 -2.75 4.09
N GLU A 114 -23.29 -1.74 4.86
CA GLU A 114 -22.83 -0.47 4.29
C GLU A 114 -21.61 -0.71 3.38
N THR A 115 -21.42 0.20 2.44
CA THR A 115 -20.27 0.13 1.53
C THR A 115 -19.02 0.67 2.24
N GLU A 116 -18.00 -0.16 2.39
CA GLU A 116 -16.68 0.29 2.82
C GLU A 116 -15.87 0.74 1.62
N THR A 117 -15.11 1.83 1.80
CA THR A 117 -14.33 2.45 0.72
C THR A 117 -12.89 2.71 1.15
N MET A 118 -11.96 2.53 0.20
CA MET A 118 -10.56 2.91 0.35
C MET A 118 -10.13 3.78 -0.82
N GLN A 119 -9.52 4.92 -0.52
CA GLN A 119 -8.92 5.77 -1.54
C GLN A 119 -7.50 5.32 -1.84
N VAL A 120 -7.14 5.31 -3.11
CA VAL A 120 -5.84 4.93 -3.64
C VAL A 120 -5.32 6.08 -4.49
N THR A 121 -4.13 6.58 -4.17
CA THR A 121 -3.43 7.53 -5.03
C THR A 121 -2.70 6.77 -6.13
N VAL A 122 -3.03 7.06 -7.39
CA VAL A 122 -2.41 6.46 -8.58
C VAL A 122 -1.44 7.47 -9.18
N LEU A 123 -0.13 7.19 -9.05
CA LEU A 123 0.92 8.08 -9.55
C LEU A 123 1.18 7.83 -11.03
N GLN A 124 1.02 8.86 -11.82
CA GLN A 124 1.59 8.90 -13.17
C GLN A 124 3.02 9.42 -13.05
N LEU A 125 4.00 8.62 -13.47
CA LEU A 125 5.42 8.98 -13.39
C LEU A 125 5.89 9.53 -14.73
N CYS A 126 6.55 10.68 -14.68
CA CYS A 126 7.26 11.31 -15.79
C CYS A 126 8.76 11.03 -15.64
N THR A 127 9.44 10.69 -16.73
CA THR A 127 10.87 10.41 -16.72
C THR A 127 11.65 11.67 -17.05
N PHE A 128 12.59 12.00 -16.19
CA PHE A 128 13.55 13.10 -16.34
C PHE A 128 14.95 12.56 -16.37
N SER A 129 15.90 13.39 -16.81
CA SER A 129 17.33 13.12 -16.66
C SER A 129 18.08 14.35 -16.16
N ILE A 130 19.20 14.07 -15.48
CA ILE A 130 20.20 15.04 -15.09
C ILE A 130 21.48 14.76 -15.84
N ASP A 131 21.99 15.75 -16.59
CA ASP A 131 23.32 15.74 -17.19
C ASP A 131 24.28 16.48 -16.24
N MET A 132 25.24 15.77 -15.69
CA MET A 132 26.21 16.25 -14.71
C MET A 132 27.59 16.38 -15.33
N ARG A 133 28.26 17.49 -15.06
CA ARG A 133 29.60 17.80 -15.60
C ARG A 133 30.53 18.29 -14.52
N ASP A 134 31.80 17.93 -14.67
CA ASP A 134 32.92 18.42 -13.92
C ASP A 134 34.05 18.75 -14.92
N SER A 135 34.52 20.00 -14.91
CA SER A 135 35.49 20.48 -15.89
C SER A 135 36.90 20.02 -15.61
N TYR A 136 37.24 19.69 -14.37
CA TYR A 136 38.55 19.13 -13.99
C TYR A 136 38.54 17.59 -14.18
N GLY A 137 37.45 16.94 -13.86
CA GLY A 137 37.23 15.54 -14.17
C GLY A 137 37.48 14.57 -13.02
N ASP A 138 37.61 15.05 -11.79
CA ASP A 138 37.79 14.21 -10.60
C ASP A 138 36.53 14.03 -9.77
N GLY A 139 35.42 14.63 -10.21
CA GLY A 139 34.09 14.52 -9.61
C GLY A 139 33.71 15.73 -8.77
N TRP A 140 32.49 15.69 -8.22
CA TRP A 140 31.90 16.84 -7.54
C TRP A 140 32.39 17.08 -6.11
N ASN A 141 33.37 16.32 -5.65
CA ASN A 141 34.13 16.59 -4.42
C ASN A 141 33.28 16.93 -3.18
N GLY A 142 32.16 16.15 -3.00
CA GLY A 142 31.22 16.30 -1.90
C GLY A 142 30.04 17.22 -2.18
N ALA A 143 29.98 17.85 -3.37
CA ALA A 143 28.77 18.52 -3.81
C ALA A 143 27.71 17.51 -4.30
N SER A 144 26.44 17.89 -4.22
CA SER A 144 25.32 17.09 -4.72
C SER A 144 24.17 17.95 -5.22
N VAL A 145 23.35 17.35 -6.07
CA VAL A 145 22.03 17.87 -6.45
C VAL A 145 20.96 16.98 -5.83
N VAL A 146 20.04 17.57 -5.08
CA VAL A 146 18.88 16.89 -4.50
C VAL A 146 17.62 17.33 -5.23
N VAL A 147 16.90 16.35 -5.75
CA VAL A 147 15.56 16.54 -6.34
C VAL A 147 14.53 16.07 -5.31
N SER A 148 13.67 16.99 -4.87
CA SER A 148 12.62 16.71 -3.91
C SER A 148 11.24 17.00 -4.50
N PHE A 149 10.22 16.34 -3.95
CA PHE A 149 8.85 16.40 -4.44
C PHE A 149 7.91 16.83 -3.32
N THR A 150 6.98 17.76 -3.63
CA THR A 150 5.95 18.21 -2.71
C THR A 150 4.57 17.96 -3.35
N GLY A 151 3.71 17.20 -2.68
CA GLY A 151 2.41 16.84 -3.22
C GLY A 151 1.51 16.12 -2.22
N ALA A 152 0.54 15.39 -2.74
CA ALA A 152 -0.51 14.74 -1.94
C ALA A 152 -0.01 13.62 -1.02
N VAL A 153 1.13 13.02 -1.34
CA VAL A 153 1.78 11.96 -0.55
C VAL A 153 3.27 12.28 -0.42
N ASP A 154 3.90 11.69 0.59
CA ASP A 154 5.33 11.86 0.83
C ASP A 154 6.12 10.95 -0.13
N ILE A 155 6.97 11.55 -0.95
CA ILE A 155 7.84 10.87 -1.92
C ILE A 155 9.30 11.14 -1.52
N PRO A 156 10.15 10.11 -1.37
CA PRO A 156 11.56 10.30 -1.07
C PRO A 156 12.26 11.15 -2.12
N SER A 157 13.14 12.04 -1.66
CA SER A 157 14.03 12.80 -2.55
C SER A 157 15.07 11.89 -3.20
N VAL A 158 15.58 12.31 -4.36
CA VAL A 158 16.68 11.65 -5.07
C VAL A 158 17.90 12.56 -5.02
N GLU A 159 19.05 12.00 -4.65
CA GLU A 159 20.31 12.72 -4.58
C GLU A 159 21.27 12.22 -5.67
N PHE A 160 21.90 13.15 -6.35
CA PHE A 160 22.86 12.93 -7.42
C PHE A 160 24.23 13.52 -7.03
N ALA A 161 25.28 12.75 -7.28
CA ALA A 161 26.66 13.16 -7.12
C ALA A 161 27.50 12.56 -8.25
N LEU A 162 28.49 13.31 -8.72
CA LEU A 162 29.31 12.87 -9.84
C LEU A 162 30.67 12.35 -9.37
N THR A 163 31.09 11.22 -9.94
CA THR A 163 32.46 10.71 -9.90
C THR A 163 33.04 10.73 -11.29
N GLY A 164 34.12 11.49 -11.50
CA GLY A 164 34.71 11.70 -12.85
C GLY A 164 34.09 12.90 -13.57
N SER A 165 34.32 13.01 -14.88
CA SER A 165 34.11 14.25 -15.64
C SER A 165 32.65 14.47 -16.10
N ALA A 166 31.84 13.40 -16.25
CA ALA A 166 30.48 13.50 -16.74
C ALA A 166 29.65 12.24 -16.46
N ALA A 167 28.37 12.42 -16.23
CA ALA A 167 27.36 11.35 -16.22
C ALA A 167 25.98 11.90 -16.61
N VAL A 168 25.16 11.03 -17.16
CA VAL A 168 23.72 11.26 -17.32
C VAL A 168 22.98 10.20 -16.53
N GLU A 169 22.13 10.62 -15.60
CA GLU A 169 21.29 9.75 -14.81
C GLU A 169 19.82 10.08 -15.01
N THR A 170 18.95 9.09 -14.83
CA THR A 170 17.51 9.26 -14.96
C THR A 170 16.82 9.16 -13.62
N PHE A 171 15.73 9.90 -13.48
CA PHE A 171 14.83 9.79 -12.32
C PHE A 171 13.38 9.93 -12.76
N SER A 172 12.47 9.45 -11.91
CA SER A 172 11.03 9.60 -12.13
C SER A 172 10.46 10.63 -11.17
N ALA A 173 9.60 11.49 -11.70
CA ALA A 173 8.86 12.48 -10.94
C ALA A 173 7.35 12.26 -11.10
N PRO A 174 6.56 12.26 -10.03
CA PRO A 174 5.11 12.05 -10.14
C PRO A 174 4.41 13.28 -10.69
N ALA A 175 3.53 13.07 -11.66
CA ALA A 175 2.65 14.14 -12.17
C ALA A 175 1.73 14.67 -11.05
N GLY A 176 1.43 15.95 -11.09
CA GLY A 176 0.62 16.63 -10.05
C GLY A 176 1.40 17.10 -8.83
N PHE A 177 2.72 16.90 -8.80
CA PHE A 177 3.61 17.36 -7.73
C PHE A 177 4.37 18.62 -8.12
N GLU A 178 4.94 19.29 -7.13
CA GLU A 178 5.99 20.28 -7.34
C GLU A 178 7.34 19.60 -7.17
N MET A 179 8.22 19.74 -8.16
CA MET A 179 9.60 19.29 -8.14
C MET A 179 10.52 20.46 -7.80
N SER A 180 11.39 20.30 -6.82
CA SER A 180 12.42 21.26 -6.46
C SER A 180 13.81 20.67 -6.64
N VAL A 181 14.70 21.42 -7.26
CA VAL A 181 16.10 21.04 -7.49
C VAL A 181 16.98 21.93 -6.63
N THR A 182 17.73 21.31 -5.72
CA THR A 182 18.60 21.98 -4.74
C THR A 182 20.04 21.54 -4.93
N PHE A 183 20.95 22.52 -5.10
CA PHE A 183 22.38 22.26 -5.14
C PHE A 183 23.00 22.44 -3.74
N ASN A 184 23.70 21.41 -3.30
CA ASN A 184 24.50 21.41 -2.08
C ASN A 184 25.98 21.59 -2.45
N SER A 185 26.59 22.64 -1.93
CA SER A 185 27.98 22.98 -2.19
C SER A 185 28.94 21.93 -1.62
N GLY A 186 30.02 21.69 -2.36
CA GLY A 186 31.15 20.86 -1.94
C GLY A 186 32.48 21.64 -2.01
N ALA A 187 33.52 20.94 -2.44
CA ALA A 187 34.77 21.60 -2.82
C ALA A 187 34.80 21.78 -4.34
N TRP A 188 35.34 22.91 -4.81
CA TRP A 188 35.54 23.19 -6.24
C TRP A 188 34.25 23.36 -7.06
N ASP A 189 33.25 24.01 -6.49
CA ASP A 189 31.95 24.28 -7.17
C ASP A 189 32.15 25.00 -8.52
N SER A 190 33.29 25.74 -8.70
CA SER A 190 33.62 26.40 -9.96
C SER A 190 33.84 25.45 -11.15
N GLU A 191 33.98 24.15 -10.90
CA GLU A 191 34.17 23.11 -11.92
C GLU A 191 32.88 22.40 -12.30
N ILE A 192 31.83 22.60 -11.48
CA ILE A 192 30.56 21.90 -11.54
C ILE A 192 29.56 22.62 -12.43
N SER A 193 28.86 21.87 -13.27
CA SER A 193 27.63 22.30 -13.93
C SER A 193 26.68 21.13 -14.11
N TYR A 194 25.39 21.41 -14.21
CA TYR A 194 24.37 20.39 -14.48
C TYR A 194 23.17 20.95 -15.23
N ALA A 195 22.42 20.05 -15.88
CA ALA A 195 21.20 20.37 -16.57
C ALA A 195 20.12 19.31 -16.34
N ILE A 196 18.86 19.73 -16.24
CA ILE A 196 17.69 18.87 -16.09
C ILE A 196 16.91 18.86 -17.41
N PHE A 197 16.52 17.66 -17.85
CA PHE A 197 15.74 17.45 -19.08
C PHE A 197 14.45 16.68 -18.77
N ASP A 198 13.41 16.90 -19.57
CA ASP A 198 12.11 16.22 -19.54
C ASP A 198 12.09 14.89 -20.32
N ASN A 199 13.24 14.27 -20.47
CA ASN A 199 13.38 13.01 -21.17
C ASN A 199 14.53 12.18 -20.58
N ALA A 200 14.57 10.88 -20.92
CA ALA A 200 15.55 9.93 -20.38
C ALA A 200 16.96 10.06 -20.98
N THR A 201 17.15 10.85 -22.05
CA THR A 201 18.41 10.85 -22.84
C THR A 201 19.20 12.14 -22.73
N ALA A 202 18.76 13.10 -21.91
CA ALA A 202 19.35 14.42 -21.76
C ALA A 202 19.56 15.11 -23.13
N SER A 203 18.54 15.06 -23.98
CA SER A 203 18.59 15.57 -25.35
C SER A 203 17.61 16.73 -25.57
N GLY A 204 17.95 17.62 -26.51
CA GLY A 204 17.14 18.81 -26.78
C GLY A 204 17.47 19.98 -25.87
N ALA A 205 16.49 20.87 -25.66
CA ALA A 205 16.65 21.98 -24.74
C ALA A 205 16.41 21.51 -23.29
N PRO A 206 17.29 21.85 -22.35
CA PRO A 206 17.06 21.53 -20.94
C PRO A 206 15.91 22.38 -20.38
N LEU A 207 15.17 21.80 -19.41
CA LEU A 207 14.21 22.54 -18.59
C LEU A 207 14.90 23.57 -17.70
N PHE A 208 16.07 23.19 -17.20
CA PHE A 208 16.92 24.00 -16.34
C PHE A 208 18.38 23.61 -16.55
N PHE A 209 19.26 24.61 -16.46
CA PHE A 209 20.70 24.37 -16.40
C PHE A 209 21.36 25.37 -15.44
N ASP A 210 22.38 24.91 -14.74
CA ASP A 210 23.23 25.75 -13.92
C ASP A 210 24.70 25.64 -14.38
N LEU A 211 25.30 26.79 -14.55
CA LEU A 211 26.67 26.93 -15.06
C LEU A 211 27.70 26.77 -13.93
N PRO A 212 28.99 26.70 -14.25
CA PRO A 212 30.04 26.65 -13.22
C PRO A 212 29.90 27.70 -12.13
N SER A 213 30.07 27.26 -10.92
CA SER A 213 29.64 27.77 -9.62
C SER A 213 28.10 27.78 -9.54
N PRO A 214 27.48 26.59 -9.46
CA PRO A 214 26.01 26.51 -9.35
C PRO A 214 25.45 27.29 -8.18
N THR A 215 24.22 27.72 -8.31
CA THR A 215 23.51 28.45 -7.27
C THR A 215 23.26 27.54 -6.04
N ILE A 216 23.87 27.86 -4.91
CA ILE A 216 23.69 27.10 -3.66
C ILE A 216 22.25 27.25 -3.16
N GLY A 217 21.65 26.13 -2.76
CA GLY A 217 20.27 26.06 -2.31
C GLY A 217 19.30 25.69 -3.44
N THR A 218 18.04 26.03 -3.29
CA THR A 218 17.01 25.74 -4.31
C THR A 218 17.23 26.61 -5.53
N ALA A 219 17.72 26.00 -6.61
CA ALA A 219 18.04 26.64 -7.86
C ALA A 219 16.85 26.65 -8.84
N PHE A 220 15.94 25.67 -8.72
CA PHE A 220 14.84 25.49 -9.67
C PHE A 220 13.63 24.81 -9.00
N THR A 221 12.43 25.25 -9.39
CA THR A 221 11.14 24.63 -9.03
C THR A 221 10.29 24.49 -10.27
N LEU A 222 9.62 23.35 -10.40
CA LEU A 222 8.71 23.04 -11.50
C LEU A 222 7.43 22.39 -10.99
N SER A 223 6.29 22.96 -11.37
CA SER A 223 4.98 22.32 -11.15
C SER A 223 4.71 21.30 -12.26
N LEU A 224 4.52 20.05 -11.89
CA LEU A 224 4.27 18.93 -12.82
C LEU A 224 2.78 18.71 -13.12
N ILE A 225 1.94 19.77 -12.94
CA ILE A 225 0.48 19.67 -13.06
C ILE A 225 0.02 19.41 -14.50
N HIS A 226 0.85 19.69 -15.50
CA HIS A 226 0.49 19.67 -16.93
C HIS A 226 1.46 18.89 -17.83
N ILE A 227 2.11 17.86 -17.28
CA ILE A 227 3.00 17.01 -18.09
C ILE A 227 2.26 15.72 -18.46
#